data_fb1c14b6a5666a3c1f57c50fb281188b
#
_entry.id   fb1c14b6a5666a3c1f57c50fb281188b
#
_cell.length_a   1.000
_cell.length_b   1.000
_cell.length_c   1.000
_cell.angle_alpha   90.00
_cell.angle_beta   90.00
_cell.angle_gamma   90.00
#
_symmetry.space_group_name_H-M   'P 1'
#
loop_
_entity.id
_entity.type
_entity.pdbx_description
1 polymer ?
#
loop_
_entity_poly.entity_id
_entity_poly.type
_entity_poly.pdbx_seq_one_letter_code
_entity_poly.pdbx_strand_id
1 'polypeptide(L)'
;MTHGRGKKGGRGAGLRGGRGNAGLLKHRFMYMKKYMPEHYLGSYGFKRPQKMIEKDTTINVGTLEERFPTKKTINIEKEGYDKLLGGGSVSKEYKITVKKASAKAIDKIKASNGDVKLIEQ
;
A
#
# COMPACT_ATOMS: atom_id res chain seq x y z
N MET A 1 10.04 15.33 -40.39
CA MET A 1 10.77 16.51 -39.93
C MET A 1 11.43 16.25 -38.60
N THR A 2 12.65 16.73 -38.35
CA THR A 2 13.45 16.43 -37.15
C THR A 2 13.55 17.60 -36.16
N HIS A 3 13.02 18.76 -36.54
CA HIS A 3 13.04 20.00 -35.73
C HIS A 3 14.45 20.35 -35.21
N GLY A 4 15.49 20.20 -36.06
CA GLY A 4 16.88 20.50 -35.74
C GLY A 4 17.62 19.48 -34.88
N ARG A 5 16.96 18.37 -34.46
CA ARG A 5 17.53 17.40 -33.52
C ARG A 5 18.09 16.13 -34.16
N GLY A 6 18.04 16.01 -35.48
CA GLY A 6 18.45 14.81 -36.21
C GLY A 6 17.51 13.60 -35.95
N LYS A 7 17.82 12.46 -36.56
CA LYS A 7 16.94 11.29 -36.55
C LYS A 7 16.77 10.64 -35.18
N LYS A 8 17.77 10.72 -34.31
CA LYS A 8 17.79 10.06 -32.98
C LYS A 8 17.50 11.01 -31.81
N GLY A 9 17.64 12.33 -32.00
CA GLY A 9 17.46 13.29 -30.93
C GLY A 9 16.01 13.48 -30.50
N GLY A 10 15.77 13.61 -29.19
CA GLY A 10 14.44 13.91 -28.65
C GLY A 10 13.49 12.70 -28.50
N ARG A 11 13.90 11.50 -28.87
CA ARG A 11 13.09 10.26 -28.67
C ARG A 11 13.11 9.77 -27.23
N GLY A 12 14.23 9.93 -26.53
CA GLY A 12 14.38 9.74 -25.09
C GLY A 12 14.60 11.05 -24.38
N ALA A 13 14.88 11.01 -23.09
CA ALA A 13 15.11 12.20 -22.26
C ALA A 13 16.57 12.67 -22.22
N GLY A 14 17.52 11.99 -22.90
CA GLY A 14 18.95 12.30 -22.87
C GLY A 14 19.29 13.70 -23.34
N LEU A 15 18.67 14.19 -24.42
CA LEU A 15 18.85 15.56 -24.94
C LEU A 15 17.88 16.58 -24.34
N ARG A 16 17.10 16.21 -23.35
CA ARG A 16 16.13 17.07 -22.65
C ARG A 16 16.43 17.21 -21.16
N GLY A 17 17.62 16.84 -20.72
CA GLY A 17 18.05 16.96 -19.32
C GLY A 17 17.58 15.85 -18.39
N GLY A 18 16.98 14.76 -18.89
CA GLY A 18 16.53 13.62 -18.10
C GLY A 18 15.07 13.70 -17.68
N ARG A 19 14.65 12.76 -16.85
CA ARG A 19 13.27 12.64 -16.32
C ARG A 19 13.24 12.75 -14.81
N GLY A 20 12.09 13.12 -14.25
CA GLY A 20 11.89 13.22 -12.81
C GLY A 20 12.93 14.12 -12.14
N ASN A 21 13.60 13.61 -11.13
CA ASN A 21 14.59 14.34 -10.34
C ASN A 21 16.03 14.28 -10.90
N ALA A 22 16.18 13.87 -12.17
CA ALA A 22 17.50 13.88 -12.80
C ALA A 22 18.07 15.29 -12.85
N GLY A 23 19.36 15.40 -12.58
CA GLY A 23 20.10 16.64 -12.63
C GLY A 23 19.94 17.60 -11.44
N LEU A 24 19.30 17.20 -10.35
CA LEU A 24 19.12 18.05 -9.16
C LEU A 24 20.44 18.52 -8.54
N LEU A 25 21.49 17.71 -8.58
CA LEU A 25 22.83 18.10 -8.11
C LEU A 25 23.71 18.72 -9.22
N LYS A 26 23.19 18.95 -10.42
CA LYS A 26 23.89 19.56 -11.54
C LYS A 26 23.08 20.73 -12.11
N HIS A 27 22.50 20.57 -13.30
CA HIS A 27 21.81 21.67 -14.01
C HIS A 27 20.49 22.11 -13.36
N ARG A 28 19.90 21.32 -12.47
CA ARG A 28 18.69 21.64 -11.69
C ARG A 28 18.94 22.01 -10.24
N PHE A 29 20.18 22.32 -9.88
CA PHE A 29 20.56 22.63 -8.50
C PHE A 29 19.77 23.80 -7.90
N MET A 30 19.61 24.89 -8.64
CA MET A 30 18.83 26.05 -8.17
C MET A 30 17.35 25.72 -8.01
N TYR A 31 16.81 24.87 -8.89
CA TYR A 31 15.44 24.36 -8.76
C TYR A 31 15.27 23.59 -7.45
N MET A 32 16.20 22.68 -7.15
CA MET A 32 16.16 21.89 -5.92
C MET A 32 16.22 22.80 -4.68
N LYS A 33 17.14 23.78 -4.67
CA LYS A 33 17.27 24.72 -3.56
C LYS A 33 16.02 25.55 -3.31
N LYS A 34 15.35 25.98 -4.38
CA LYS A 34 14.15 26.83 -4.30
C LYS A 34 12.89 26.07 -3.91
N TYR A 35 12.67 24.89 -4.51
CA TYR A 35 11.40 24.16 -4.40
C TYR A 35 11.46 22.92 -3.51
N MET A 36 12.64 22.43 -3.16
CA MET A 36 12.86 21.25 -2.35
C MET A 36 13.92 21.50 -1.26
N PRO A 37 13.77 22.53 -0.40
CA PRO A 37 14.79 22.88 0.59
C PRO A 37 15.08 21.76 1.58
N GLU A 38 14.10 20.93 1.90
CA GLU A 38 14.24 19.78 2.81
C GLU A 38 15.09 18.65 2.25
N HIS A 39 15.23 18.57 0.92
CA HIS A 39 16.02 17.56 0.21
C HIS A 39 17.34 18.11 -0.29
N TYR A 40 17.75 19.28 0.21
CA TYR A 40 18.84 20.05 -0.37
C TYR A 40 20.17 19.31 -0.37
N LEU A 41 20.60 18.71 0.70
CA LEU A 41 21.82 17.89 0.79
C LEU A 41 21.76 16.95 1.98
N GLY A 42 22.38 15.77 1.84
CA GLY A 42 22.52 14.80 2.91
C GLY A 42 21.36 13.81 3.03
N SER A 43 21.36 13.07 4.13
CA SER A 43 20.31 12.11 4.48
C SER A 43 19.31 12.79 5.40
N TYR A 44 18.03 12.74 5.02
CA TYR A 44 16.94 13.25 5.84
C TYR A 44 16.32 12.14 6.67
N GLY A 45 16.26 12.35 7.98
CA GLY A 45 15.69 11.39 8.91
C GLY A 45 16.51 10.11 9.12
N PHE A 46 15.94 9.18 9.84
CA PHE A 46 16.54 7.86 10.07
C PHE A 46 15.53 6.75 9.81
N LYS A 47 15.99 5.58 9.40
CA LYS A 47 15.15 4.40 9.25
C LYS A 47 15.04 3.66 10.59
N ARG A 48 13.83 3.45 11.05
CA ARG A 48 13.57 2.59 12.20
C ARG A 48 14.01 1.16 11.89
N PRO A 49 14.76 0.48 12.78
CA PRO A 49 15.15 -0.92 12.56
C PRO A 49 13.93 -1.79 12.29
N GLN A 50 13.96 -2.57 11.21
CA GLN A 50 12.82 -3.39 10.79
C GLN A 50 12.43 -4.45 11.83
N LYS A 51 13.39 -4.93 12.62
CA LYS A 51 13.14 -5.90 13.72
C LYS A 51 12.28 -5.34 14.87
N MET A 52 12.23 -4.02 15.01
CA MET A 52 11.43 -3.33 16.05
C MET A 52 10.03 -2.93 15.54
N ILE A 53 9.72 -3.18 14.28
CA ILE A 53 8.43 -2.85 13.69
C ILE A 53 7.56 -4.10 13.72
N GLU A 54 6.59 -4.13 14.61
CA GLU A 54 5.55 -5.14 14.61
C GLU A 54 4.63 -4.92 13.40
N LYS A 55 4.45 -5.97 12.61
CA LYS A 55 3.59 -5.96 11.43
C LYS A 55 2.42 -6.90 11.67
N ASP A 56 1.21 -6.36 11.65
CA ASP A 56 0.01 -7.18 11.67
C ASP A 56 -0.05 -8.04 10.39
N THR A 57 -0.28 -9.34 10.54
CA THR A 57 -0.57 -10.21 9.39
C THR A 57 -2.02 -9.97 8.98
N THR A 58 -2.23 -9.59 7.72
CA THR A 58 -3.56 -9.15 7.25
C THR A 58 -4.20 -10.12 6.28
N ILE A 59 -5.53 -10.20 6.29
CA ILE A 59 -6.33 -10.94 5.32
C ILE A 59 -7.46 -10.05 4.78
N ASN A 60 -7.78 -10.17 3.50
CA ASN A 60 -8.88 -9.45 2.88
C ASN A 60 -10.19 -10.25 2.94
N VAL A 61 -11.32 -9.53 2.97
CA VAL A 61 -12.66 -10.13 3.00
C VAL A 61 -12.91 -11.02 1.78
N GLY A 62 -12.47 -10.61 0.57
CA GLY A 62 -12.61 -11.44 -0.64
C GLY A 62 -11.85 -12.76 -0.58
N THR A 63 -10.69 -12.77 0.04
CA THR A 63 -9.85 -13.99 0.21
C THR A 63 -10.46 -15.00 1.20
N LEU A 64 -11.43 -14.60 2.02
CA LEU A 64 -12.11 -15.52 2.95
C LEU A 64 -12.92 -16.59 2.20
N GLU A 65 -13.60 -16.21 1.12
CA GLU A 65 -14.39 -17.19 0.32
C GLU A 65 -13.48 -18.19 -0.40
N GLU A 66 -12.32 -17.76 -0.83
CA GLU A 66 -11.34 -18.61 -1.51
C GLU A 66 -10.69 -19.59 -0.53
N ARG A 67 -10.30 -19.13 0.66
CA ARG A 67 -9.60 -19.96 1.65
C ARG A 67 -10.51 -20.82 2.50
N PHE A 68 -11.70 -20.32 2.81
CA PHE A 68 -12.64 -20.98 3.72
C PHE A 68 -14.03 -21.18 3.10
N PRO A 69 -14.15 -21.90 1.97
CA PRO A 69 -15.41 -22.01 1.23
C PRO A 69 -16.52 -22.72 2.02
N THR A 70 -16.18 -23.56 2.98
CA THR A 70 -17.14 -24.39 3.74
C THR A 70 -17.37 -23.92 5.17
N LYS A 71 -16.47 -23.11 5.74
CA LYS A 71 -16.57 -22.67 7.13
C LYS A 71 -17.42 -21.40 7.24
N LYS A 72 -18.54 -21.43 7.96
CA LYS A 72 -19.34 -20.24 8.29
C LYS A 72 -18.80 -19.46 9.49
N THR A 73 -18.14 -20.14 10.44
CA THR A 73 -17.53 -19.51 11.61
C THR A 73 -16.02 -19.63 11.51
N ILE A 74 -15.32 -18.49 11.51
CA ILE A 74 -13.88 -18.42 11.29
C ILE A 74 -13.25 -17.63 12.43
N ASN A 75 -12.27 -18.23 13.09
CA ASN A 75 -11.38 -17.52 13.99
C ASN A 75 -10.10 -17.20 13.23
N ILE A 76 -9.97 -15.95 12.79
CA ILE A 76 -8.87 -15.48 11.96
C ILE A 76 -7.53 -15.50 12.72
N GLU A 77 -7.56 -15.29 14.04
CA GLU A 77 -6.37 -15.36 14.87
C GLU A 77 -5.74 -16.77 14.88
N LYS A 78 -6.58 -17.83 14.99
CA LYS A 78 -6.10 -19.22 14.95
C LYS A 78 -5.51 -19.62 13.60
N GLU A 79 -5.92 -18.95 12.54
CA GLU A 79 -5.39 -19.12 11.18
C GLU A 79 -4.13 -18.26 10.93
N GLY A 80 -3.64 -17.53 11.94
CA GLY A 80 -2.40 -16.75 11.90
C GLY A 80 -2.52 -15.35 11.31
N TYR A 81 -3.73 -14.76 11.33
CA TYR A 81 -3.97 -13.40 10.89
C TYR A 81 -4.43 -12.51 12.04
N ASP A 82 -3.89 -11.30 12.13
CA ASP A 82 -4.20 -10.36 13.20
C ASP A 82 -5.26 -9.35 12.79
N LYS A 83 -5.35 -9.01 11.48
CA LYS A 83 -6.21 -7.93 11.01
C LYS A 83 -6.99 -8.28 9.75
N LEU A 84 -8.28 -7.94 9.77
CA LEU A 84 -9.20 -8.08 8.65
C LEU A 84 -9.32 -6.78 7.86
N LEU A 85 -9.12 -6.85 6.55
CA LEU A 85 -9.21 -5.72 5.61
C LEU A 85 -10.38 -5.89 4.66
N GLY A 86 -10.96 -4.76 4.22
CA GLY A 86 -12.16 -4.72 3.37
C GLY A 86 -11.90 -4.85 1.86
N GLY A 87 -10.78 -5.46 1.42
CA GLY A 87 -10.51 -5.70 0.00
C GLY A 87 -11.38 -6.84 -0.54
N GLY A 88 -11.85 -6.68 -1.79
CA GLY A 88 -12.72 -7.66 -2.46
C GLY A 88 -14.19 -7.57 -2.06
N SER A 89 -14.98 -8.57 -2.45
CA SER A 89 -16.38 -8.74 -2.11
C SER A 89 -16.59 -10.05 -1.35
N VAL A 90 -17.68 -10.15 -0.62
CA VAL A 90 -18.13 -11.36 0.06
C VAL A 90 -19.62 -11.55 -0.19
N SER A 91 -20.00 -12.78 -0.56
CA SER A 91 -21.39 -13.13 -0.84
C SER A 91 -21.99 -14.03 0.25
N LYS A 92 -21.13 -14.67 1.05
CA LYS A 92 -21.55 -15.62 2.09
C LYS A 92 -21.64 -14.98 3.46
N GLU A 93 -22.48 -15.55 4.30
CA GLU A 93 -22.60 -15.17 5.69
C GLU A 93 -21.45 -15.76 6.52
N TYR A 94 -20.60 -14.88 7.08
CA TYR A 94 -19.49 -15.29 7.94
C TYR A 94 -19.64 -14.74 9.35
N LYS A 95 -19.40 -15.57 10.35
CA LYS A 95 -19.17 -15.16 11.74
C LYS A 95 -17.68 -15.17 12.01
N ILE A 96 -17.08 -14.00 12.15
CA ILE A 96 -15.64 -13.83 12.19
C ILE A 96 -15.20 -13.33 13.56
N THR A 97 -14.17 -13.96 14.11
CA THR A 97 -13.51 -13.51 15.34
C THR A 97 -12.08 -13.07 14.98
N VAL A 98 -11.71 -11.81 15.29
CA VAL A 98 -10.44 -11.20 14.91
C VAL A 98 -10.00 -10.15 15.93
N LYS A 99 -8.68 -9.91 16.05
CA LYS A 99 -8.13 -8.85 16.93
C LYS A 99 -8.45 -7.44 16.43
N LYS A 100 -8.26 -7.21 15.14
CA LYS A 100 -8.44 -5.89 14.53
C LYS A 100 -9.22 -6.02 13.21
N ALA A 101 -10.14 -5.11 12.94
CA ALA A 101 -10.85 -5.04 11.67
C ALA A 101 -10.94 -3.60 11.17
N SER A 102 -10.88 -3.40 9.85
CA SER A 102 -11.15 -2.09 9.27
C SER A 102 -12.65 -1.83 9.19
N ALA A 103 -13.10 -0.56 9.28
CA ALA A 103 -14.49 -0.17 9.18
C ALA A 103 -15.14 -0.73 7.89
N LYS A 104 -14.48 -0.57 6.75
CA LYS A 104 -14.96 -1.13 5.46
C LYS A 104 -15.11 -2.65 5.45
N ALA A 105 -14.33 -3.39 6.23
CA ALA A 105 -14.48 -4.84 6.33
C ALA A 105 -15.72 -5.20 7.15
N ILE A 106 -15.93 -4.51 8.25
CA ILE A 106 -17.11 -4.70 9.11
C ILE A 106 -18.39 -4.41 8.32
N ASP A 107 -18.45 -3.29 7.60
CA ASP A 107 -19.60 -2.90 6.80
C ASP A 107 -19.94 -3.94 5.71
N LYS A 108 -18.93 -4.46 5.01
CA LYS A 108 -19.11 -5.50 3.98
C LYS A 108 -19.64 -6.82 4.54
N ILE A 109 -19.13 -7.23 5.69
CA ILE A 109 -19.58 -8.47 6.34
C ILE A 109 -20.99 -8.31 6.88
N LYS A 110 -21.33 -7.17 7.48
CA LYS A 110 -22.71 -6.87 7.92
C LYS A 110 -23.68 -6.81 6.74
N ALA A 111 -23.27 -6.24 5.60
CA ALA A 111 -24.08 -6.20 4.38
C ALA A 111 -24.39 -7.60 3.82
N SER A 112 -23.54 -8.60 4.08
CA SER A 112 -23.75 -10.01 3.73
C SER A 112 -24.38 -10.83 4.87
N ASN A 113 -25.05 -10.19 5.83
CA ASN A 113 -25.68 -10.81 7.02
C ASN A 113 -24.70 -11.58 7.92
N GLY A 114 -23.40 -11.26 7.85
CA GLY A 114 -22.37 -11.79 8.73
C GLY A 114 -22.19 -10.97 10.01
N ASP A 115 -21.38 -11.50 10.93
CA ASP A 115 -21.04 -10.83 12.18
C ASP A 115 -19.53 -10.82 12.41
N VAL A 116 -19.01 -9.74 13.02
CA VAL A 116 -17.60 -9.60 13.34
C VAL A 116 -17.44 -9.32 14.83
N LYS A 117 -16.81 -10.25 15.53
CA LYS A 117 -16.44 -10.11 16.94
C LYS A 117 -14.98 -9.72 17.05
N LEU A 118 -14.71 -8.58 17.70
CA LEU A 118 -13.37 -8.14 18.04
C LEU A 118 -12.98 -8.78 19.36
N ILE A 119 -11.76 -9.33 19.41
CA ILE A 119 -11.17 -9.82 20.65
C ILE A 119 -10.48 -8.61 21.29
N GLU A 120 -11.03 -8.12 22.38
CA GLU A 120 -10.36 -7.13 23.24
C GLU A 120 -9.22 -7.85 23.98
N GLN A 121 -8.02 -7.27 23.94
CA GLN A 121 -6.87 -7.68 24.75
C GLN A 121 -6.94 -7.06 26.12
#